data_3b868ec3b0d400319ee7c2edf39589c7
#
_entry.id   3b868ec3b0d400319ee7c2edf39589c7
#
_cell.length_a   1.000
_cell.length_b   1.000
_cell.length_c   1.000
_cell.angle_alpha   90.00
_cell.angle_beta   90.00
_cell.angle_gamma   90.00
#
_symmetry.space_group_name_H-M   'P 1'
#
loop_
_entity.id
_entity.type
_entity.pdbx_description
1 polymer ?
#
loop_
_entity_poly.entity_id
_entity_poly.type
_entity_poly.pdbx_seq_one_letter_code
_entity_poly.pdbx_strand_id
1 'polypeptide(L)'
;NLKGLYYTYLVNVDGQAKEACDPYARAVGVNGQRAMVIDLRETNPAGWAEDQCPFQGKGITDAVLYELHIRDLSMHRSSHIQNKGKYLGLAETGTHTRGGHATGLDHIRQLGVTHIHLLPVFDYGFTDEASPQPQYNWGYDPVNFNVPEGSYATDPFDGACRVRELKQTVKAVHDAGLSVVMDVVYNHVYDRDGFCFNQIVPGYFSRGTSNGSCCGNDTASERSMVRKYIVDSVNY
;
A
#
# COMPACT_ATOMS: atom_id res chain seq x y z
N ASN A 1 14.33 -21.54 -11.78
CA ASN A 1 13.70 -20.72 -10.75
C ASN A 1 13.85 -19.26 -11.17
N LEU A 2 12.74 -18.53 -11.33
CA LEU A 2 12.73 -17.11 -11.71
C LEU A 2 12.44 -16.18 -10.51
N LYS A 3 12.24 -16.75 -9.32
CA LYS A 3 11.95 -15.99 -8.12
C LYS A 3 13.03 -14.92 -7.83
N GLY A 4 12.60 -13.72 -7.50
CA GLY A 4 13.47 -12.58 -7.26
C GLY A 4 13.85 -11.79 -8.52
N LEU A 5 13.52 -12.29 -9.71
CA LEU A 5 13.75 -11.54 -10.94
C LEU A 5 12.64 -10.51 -11.15
N TYR A 6 13.03 -9.38 -11.71
CA TYR A 6 12.11 -8.34 -12.15
C TYR A 6 11.78 -8.50 -13.62
N TYR A 7 10.53 -8.20 -14.00
CA TYR A 7 10.04 -8.34 -15.36
C TYR A 7 9.04 -7.24 -15.72
N THR A 8 8.85 -7.08 -17.02
CA THR A 8 7.78 -6.29 -17.64
C THR A 8 7.15 -7.12 -18.73
N TYR A 9 5.97 -6.71 -19.20
CA TYR A 9 5.37 -7.24 -20.41
C TYR A 9 5.69 -6.35 -21.60
N LEU A 10 6.12 -6.96 -22.68
CA LEU A 10 6.19 -6.32 -23.99
C LEU A 10 4.96 -6.76 -24.81
N VAL A 11 4.05 -5.84 -25.02
CA VAL A 11 2.77 -6.12 -25.70
C VAL A 11 2.72 -5.38 -27.03
N ASN A 12 2.37 -6.09 -28.08
CA ASN A 12 2.12 -5.46 -29.40
C ASN A 12 0.67 -5.04 -29.50
N VAL A 13 0.43 -3.74 -29.59
CA VAL A 13 -0.89 -3.12 -29.75
C VAL A 13 -0.90 -2.36 -31.08
N ASP A 14 -1.75 -2.78 -32.00
CA ASP A 14 -1.89 -2.16 -33.33
C ASP A 14 -0.55 -1.99 -34.08
N GLY A 15 0.33 -3.00 -34.00
CA GLY A 15 1.65 -2.99 -34.63
C GLY A 15 2.73 -2.21 -33.89
N GLN A 16 2.42 -1.63 -32.73
CA GLN A 16 3.38 -0.95 -31.86
C GLN A 16 3.69 -1.77 -30.63
N ALA A 17 4.97 -2.04 -30.39
CA ALA A 17 5.43 -2.67 -29.15
C ALA A 17 5.39 -1.64 -27.99
N LYS A 18 4.72 -2.01 -26.90
CA LYS A 18 4.64 -1.21 -25.66
C LYS A 18 5.10 -2.05 -24.49
N GLU A 19 5.95 -1.46 -23.66
CA GLU A 19 6.39 -2.06 -22.41
C GLU A 19 5.52 -1.57 -21.27
N ALA A 20 5.06 -2.48 -20.41
CA ALA A 20 4.23 -2.14 -19.26
C ALA A 20 4.54 -3.06 -18.07
N CYS A 21 4.37 -2.52 -16.86
CA CYS A 21 4.35 -3.33 -15.65
C CYS A 21 3.15 -4.29 -15.66
N ASP A 22 3.27 -5.40 -14.96
CA ASP A 22 2.16 -6.33 -14.77
C ASP A 22 1.07 -5.70 -13.89
N PRO A 23 -0.16 -5.47 -14.40
CA PRO A 23 -1.24 -4.91 -13.59
C PRO A 23 -1.63 -5.76 -12.38
N TYR A 24 -1.31 -7.06 -12.40
CA TYR A 24 -1.52 -7.98 -11.29
C TYR A 24 -0.26 -8.23 -10.44
N ALA A 25 0.78 -7.42 -10.60
CA ALA A 25 1.98 -7.51 -9.75
C ALA A 25 1.60 -7.45 -8.26
N ARG A 26 2.27 -8.26 -7.44
CA ARG A 26 2.14 -8.28 -5.98
C ARG A 26 3.36 -7.71 -5.28
N ALA A 27 4.44 -7.55 -6.02
CA ALA A 27 5.65 -6.87 -5.64
C ALA A 27 6.25 -6.21 -6.87
N VAL A 28 6.85 -5.05 -6.69
CA VAL A 28 7.52 -4.29 -7.73
C VAL A 28 8.88 -3.81 -7.24
N GLY A 29 9.76 -3.48 -8.16
CA GLY A 29 11.00 -2.77 -7.86
C GLY A 29 10.74 -1.32 -7.50
N VAL A 30 11.81 -0.62 -7.16
CA VAL A 30 11.80 0.80 -6.82
C VAL A 30 11.02 1.63 -7.85
N ASN A 31 10.19 2.55 -7.37
CA ASN A 31 9.31 3.41 -8.17
C ASN A 31 8.29 2.66 -9.06
N GLY A 32 7.93 1.43 -8.72
CA GLY A 32 6.79 0.73 -9.28
C GLY A 32 6.87 0.27 -10.74
N GLN A 33 8.04 0.40 -11.41
CA GLN A 33 8.12 0.25 -12.86
C GLN A 33 8.19 -1.20 -13.37
N ARG A 34 8.68 -2.13 -12.55
CA ARG A 34 8.86 -3.53 -12.91
C ARG A 34 8.27 -4.45 -11.85
N ALA A 35 7.48 -5.42 -12.27
CA ALA A 35 6.97 -6.46 -11.40
C ALA A 35 8.09 -7.41 -10.96
N MET A 36 7.96 -7.99 -9.77
CA MET A 36 8.87 -8.98 -9.23
C MET A 36 8.21 -10.35 -9.17
N VAL A 37 8.92 -11.39 -9.59
CA VAL A 37 8.47 -12.78 -9.39
C VAL A 37 8.66 -13.16 -7.93
N ILE A 38 7.56 -13.26 -7.19
CA ILE A 38 7.54 -13.46 -5.74
C ILE A 38 6.71 -14.68 -5.32
N ASP A 39 7.15 -15.36 -4.26
CA ASP A 39 6.30 -16.25 -3.47
C ASP A 39 5.88 -15.52 -2.20
N LEU A 40 4.60 -15.13 -2.14
CA LEU A 40 4.06 -14.38 -1.01
C LEU A 40 4.16 -15.11 0.33
N ARG A 41 4.27 -16.44 0.34
CA ARG A 41 4.42 -17.23 1.57
C ARG A 41 5.75 -16.97 2.25
N GLU A 42 6.78 -16.60 1.50
CA GLU A 42 8.11 -16.28 2.02
C GLU A 42 8.19 -14.86 2.63
N THR A 43 7.15 -14.06 2.45
CA THR A 43 7.03 -12.74 3.09
C THR A 43 6.23 -12.79 4.39
N ASN A 44 5.74 -13.96 4.80
CA ASN A 44 4.93 -14.09 6.00
C ASN A 44 5.82 -13.95 7.26
N PRO A 45 5.44 -13.09 8.20
CA PRO A 45 6.08 -13.09 9.51
C PRO A 45 5.71 -14.35 10.32
N ALA A 46 6.44 -14.60 11.39
CA ALA A 46 6.13 -15.70 12.30
C ALA A 46 4.70 -15.55 12.84
N GLY A 47 3.93 -16.66 12.86
CA GLY A 47 2.53 -16.69 13.31
C GLY A 47 1.53 -16.04 12.36
N TRP A 48 1.90 -15.77 11.10
CA TRP A 48 0.98 -15.18 10.12
C TRP A 48 -0.18 -16.10 9.74
N ALA A 49 0.05 -17.41 9.72
CA ALA A 49 -0.99 -18.38 9.35
C ALA A 49 -2.12 -18.47 10.40
N GLU A 50 -1.80 -18.15 11.63
CA GLU A 50 -2.73 -18.14 12.77
C GLU A 50 -3.28 -16.75 13.07
N ASP A 51 -2.85 -15.72 12.32
CA ASP A 51 -3.27 -14.34 12.53
C ASP A 51 -4.77 -14.16 12.26
N GLN A 52 -5.44 -13.43 13.12
CA GLN A 52 -6.87 -13.15 13.01
C GLN A 52 -7.17 -11.70 13.38
N CYS A 53 -8.11 -11.11 12.65
CA CYS A 53 -8.62 -9.78 12.97
C CYS A 53 -9.28 -9.78 14.36
N PRO A 54 -8.81 -8.94 15.32
CA PRO A 54 -9.33 -8.95 16.70
C PRO A 54 -10.79 -8.47 16.84
N PHE A 55 -11.34 -7.82 15.81
CA PHE A 55 -12.69 -7.25 15.86
C PHE A 55 -13.81 -8.24 15.50
N GLN A 56 -13.49 -9.52 15.29
CA GLN A 56 -14.47 -10.52 14.90
C GLN A 56 -15.62 -10.65 15.93
N GLY A 57 -16.85 -10.84 15.42
CA GLY A 57 -18.04 -11.08 16.24
C GLY A 57 -18.66 -9.84 16.90
N LYS A 58 -18.14 -8.63 16.61
CA LYS A 58 -18.68 -7.34 17.08
C LYS A 58 -19.53 -6.67 16.01
N GLY A 59 -20.45 -5.79 16.41
CA GLY A 59 -21.25 -4.97 15.49
C GLY A 59 -20.42 -3.83 14.88
N ILE A 60 -20.71 -3.44 13.65
CA ILE A 60 -20.02 -2.33 12.99
C ILE A 60 -20.12 -1.01 13.77
N THR A 61 -21.20 -0.83 14.54
CA THR A 61 -21.42 0.33 15.40
C THR A 61 -20.51 0.37 16.63
N ASP A 62 -19.82 -0.72 16.94
CA ASP A 62 -18.85 -0.80 18.03
C ASP A 62 -17.43 -0.40 17.56
N ALA A 63 -17.26 -0.13 16.25
CA ALA A 63 -15.98 0.27 15.69
C ALA A 63 -15.66 1.73 16.04
N VAL A 64 -14.45 1.95 16.56
CA VAL A 64 -13.84 3.27 16.77
C VAL A 64 -12.56 3.31 15.95
N LEU A 65 -12.53 4.18 14.93
CA LEU A 65 -11.44 4.26 13.98
C LEU A 65 -10.48 5.40 14.34
N TYR A 66 -9.19 5.12 14.21
CA TYR A 66 -8.10 6.09 14.30
C TYR A 66 -7.40 6.18 12.95
N GLU A 67 -7.63 7.28 12.23
CA GLU A 67 -6.97 7.52 10.94
C GLU A 67 -5.50 7.86 11.16
N LEU A 68 -4.64 7.27 10.33
CA LEU A 68 -3.20 7.31 10.51
C LEU A 68 -2.46 7.35 9.17
N HIS A 69 -1.50 8.28 9.06
CA HIS A 69 -0.49 8.28 8.01
C HIS A 69 0.79 7.61 8.52
N ILE A 70 1.27 6.57 7.82
CA ILE A 70 2.45 5.75 8.23
C ILE A 70 3.66 6.64 8.55
N ARG A 71 3.98 7.58 7.65
CA ARG A 71 5.12 8.47 7.84
C ARG A 71 4.95 9.38 9.07
N ASP A 72 3.81 10.04 9.17
CA ASP A 72 3.62 11.12 10.15
C ASP A 72 3.57 10.62 11.58
N LEU A 73 3.12 9.39 11.82
CA LEU A 73 3.11 8.77 13.13
C LEU A 73 4.47 8.90 13.84
N SER A 74 5.56 8.73 13.12
CA SER A 74 6.89 8.52 13.70
C SER A 74 7.88 9.67 13.47
N MET A 75 7.63 10.58 12.51
CA MET A 75 8.63 11.56 12.05
C MET A 75 9.06 12.56 13.12
N HIS A 76 8.18 12.91 14.07
CA HIS A 76 8.56 13.85 15.11
C HIS A 76 9.63 13.23 16.03
N ARG A 77 10.67 14.03 16.36
CA ARG A 77 11.80 13.56 17.16
C ARG A 77 11.42 12.99 18.53
N SER A 78 10.33 13.50 19.13
CA SER A 78 9.87 13.07 20.45
C SER A 78 9.12 11.73 20.43
N SER A 79 8.83 11.16 19.25
CA SER A 79 8.21 9.83 19.17
C SER A 79 9.12 8.74 19.70
N HIS A 80 10.44 8.93 19.62
CA HIS A 80 11.49 7.95 19.93
C HIS A 80 11.36 6.63 19.16
N ILE A 81 10.53 6.58 18.14
CA ILE A 81 10.43 5.47 17.18
C ILE A 81 11.71 5.46 16.34
N GLN A 82 12.31 4.28 16.14
CA GLN A 82 13.57 4.12 15.40
C GLN A 82 13.34 4.10 13.89
N ASN A 83 12.37 3.33 13.42
CA ASN A 83 12.03 3.21 12.00
C ASN A 83 11.11 4.36 11.55
N LYS A 84 11.66 5.56 11.51
CA LYS A 84 10.90 6.78 11.19
C LYS A 84 10.35 6.76 9.77
N GLY A 85 9.04 7.00 9.65
CA GLY A 85 8.35 7.07 8.38
C GLY A 85 8.18 5.72 7.67
N LYS A 86 8.44 4.61 8.35
CA LYS A 86 8.43 3.26 7.78
C LYS A 86 7.30 2.40 8.36
N TYR A 87 6.92 1.33 7.63
CA TYR A 87 5.98 0.32 8.13
C TYR A 87 6.36 -0.17 9.52
N LEU A 88 7.62 -0.54 9.70
CA LEU A 88 8.12 -1.05 10.97
C LEU A 88 8.03 -0.03 12.11
N GLY A 89 7.97 1.27 11.80
CA GLY A 89 7.76 2.30 12.82
C GLY A 89 6.40 2.22 13.51
N LEU A 90 5.35 1.77 12.80
CA LEU A 90 4.05 1.48 13.42
C LEU A 90 4.08 0.18 14.24
N ALA A 91 4.93 -0.78 13.88
CA ALA A 91 5.06 -2.04 14.58
C ALA A 91 5.90 -1.94 15.89
N GLU A 92 6.61 -0.83 16.12
CA GLU A 92 7.42 -0.65 17.32
C GLU A 92 6.54 -0.47 18.56
N THR A 93 6.91 -1.16 19.64
CA THR A 93 6.29 -1.07 20.97
C THR A 93 7.30 -0.59 22.01
N GLY A 94 6.83 -0.19 23.19
CA GLY A 94 7.69 0.27 24.27
C GLY A 94 8.29 1.67 24.04
N THR A 95 7.84 2.40 23.05
CA THR A 95 8.34 3.75 22.74
C THR A 95 7.65 4.82 23.60
N HIS A 96 8.44 5.79 24.07
CA HIS A 96 7.96 6.84 24.99
C HIS A 96 8.60 8.18 24.69
N THR A 97 7.89 9.25 24.98
CA THR A 97 8.49 10.58 25.04
C THR A 97 9.48 10.69 26.20
N ARG A 98 10.28 11.75 26.23
CA ARG A 98 11.16 12.04 27.41
C ARG A 98 10.37 12.22 28.70
N GLY A 99 9.09 12.61 28.62
CA GLY A 99 8.18 12.73 29.76
C GLY A 99 7.52 11.42 30.20
N GLY A 100 7.89 10.27 29.58
CA GLY A 100 7.35 8.95 29.92
C GLY A 100 5.99 8.61 29.32
N HIS A 101 5.44 9.46 28.42
CA HIS A 101 4.18 9.18 27.75
C HIS A 101 4.41 8.22 26.58
N ALA A 102 3.58 7.19 26.46
CA ALA A 102 3.63 6.23 25.35
C ALA A 102 3.48 6.95 24.00
N THR A 103 4.17 6.44 22.99
CA THR A 103 4.10 6.91 21.59
C THR A 103 3.79 5.74 20.66
N GLY A 104 3.52 6.03 19.37
CA GLY A 104 3.29 5.02 18.38
C GLY A 104 2.11 4.10 18.70
N LEU A 105 2.27 2.82 18.44
CA LEU A 105 1.23 1.80 18.60
C LEU A 105 0.71 1.70 20.04
N ASP A 106 1.59 1.81 21.04
CA ASP A 106 1.19 1.76 22.44
C ASP A 106 0.30 2.93 22.85
N HIS A 107 0.56 4.14 22.31
CA HIS A 107 -0.30 5.29 22.52
C HIS A 107 -1.69 5.05 21.91
N ILE A 108 -1.75 4.59 20.66
CA ILE A 108 -3.02 4.32 19.98
C ILE A 108 -3.84 3.28 20.74
N ARG A 109 -3.19 2.21 21.24
CA ARG A 109 -3.85 1.21 22.07
C ARG A 109 -4.45 1.81 23.36
N GLN A 110 -3.74 2.76 24.00
CA GLN A 110 -4.20 3.43 25.21
C GLN A 110 -5.42 4.33 24.99
N LEU A 111 -5.64 4.82 23.74
CA LEU A 111 -6.82 5.59 23.40
C LEU A 111 -8.12 4.77 23.43
N GLY A 112 -8.03 3.45 23.43
CA GLY A 112 -9.19 2.55 23.47
C GLY A 112 -9.93 2.44 22.14
N VAL A 113 -9.29 2.82 21.02
CA VAL A 113 -9.81 2.62 19.66
C VAL A 113 -9.78 1.14 19.29
N THR A 114 -10.56 0.74 18.28
CA THR A 114 -10.64 -0.65 17.84
C THR A 114 -9.92 -0.90 16.52
N HIS A 115 -9.74 0.14 15.72
CA HIS A 115 -9.14 0.05 14.38
C HIS A 115 -8.14 1.16 14.15
N ILE A 116 -7.08 0.83 13.43
CA ILE A 116 -6.21 1.79 12.75
C ILE A 116 -6.65 1.84 11.28
N HIS A 117 -7.06 3.03 10.83
CA HIS A 117 -7.41 3.31 9.45
C HIS A 117 -6.17 3.93 8.79
N LEU A 118 -5.46 3.13 8.00
CA LEU A 118 -4.27 3.58 7.29
C LEU A 118 -4.67 4.39 6.06
N LEU A 119 -4.16 5.63 5.94
CA LEU A 119 -4.15 6.31 4.64
C LEU A 119 -3.47 5.41 3.61
N PRO A 120 -3.69 5.66 2.29
CA PRO A 120 -3.27 4.69 1.27
C PRO A 120 -1.85 4.18 1.44
N VAL A 121 -1.71 2.86 1.44
CA VAL A 121 -0.42 2.14 1.60
C VAL A 121 -0.09 1.26 0.38
N PHE A 122 -0.87 1.38 -0.72
CA PHE A 122 -0.50 0.83 -2.01
C PHE A 122 0.48 1.76 -2.72
N ASP A 123 1.17 1.25 -3.74
CA ASP A 123 2.18 1.95 -4.54
C ASP A 123 1.57 3.17 -5.27
N TYR A 124 2.10 4.37 -5.00
CA TYR A 124 1.59 5.65 -5.49
C TYR A 124 2.70 6.49 -6.16
N GLY A 125 2.29 7.49 -6.94
CA GLY A 125 3.18 8.41 -7.66
C GLY A 125 3.70 9.57 -6.80
N PHE A 126 4.32 10.56 -7.44
CA PHE A 126 4.90 11.76 -6.84
C PHE A 126 5.92 11.53 -5.71
N THR A 127 6.36 10.30 -5.53
CA THR A 127 7.38 9.95 -4.53
C THR A 127 8.49 9.17 -5.20
N ASP A 128 9.72 9.64 -5.07
CA ASP A 128 10.89 8.88 -5.45
C ASP A 128 11.34 8.01 -4.26
N GLU A 129 11.02 6.71 -4.34
CA GLU A 129 11.33 5.74 -3.29
C GLU A 129 12.84 5.60 -3.02
N ALA A 130 13.69 5.94 -4.00
CA ALA A 130 15.14 5.91 -3.87
C ALA A 130 15.72 7.19 -3.24
N SER A 131 14.93 8.22 -3.07
CA SER A 131 15.40 9.49 -2.53
C SER A 131 15.83 9.35 -1.07
N PRO A 132 17.03 9.81 -0.69
CA PRO A 132 17.45 9.89 0.70
C PRO A 132 16.72 11.01 1.48
N GLN A 133 16.01 11.90 0.76
CA GLN A 133 15.28 13.00 1.37
C GLN A 133 13.86 12.59 1.71
N PRO A 134 13.36 12.93 2.90
CA PRO A 134 11.97 12.67 3.26
C PRO A 134 11.02 13.37 2.30
N GLN A 135 10.10 12.63 1.71
CA GLN A 135 9.03 13.14 0.87
C GLN A 135 7.69 12.93 1.58
N TYR A 136 6.72 13.76 1.25
CA TYR A 136 5.38 13.68 1.81
C TYR A 136 4.36 13.49 0.71
N ASN A 137 3.56 12.45 0.83
CA ASN A 137 2.43 12.18 -0.05
C ASN A 137 1.31 11.51 0.76
N TRP A 138 0.09 11.90 0.54
CA TRP A 138 -1.07 11.25 1.17
C TRP A 138 -1.39 9.88 0.57
N GLY A 139 -0.85 9.57 -0.62
CA GLY A 139 -1.02 8.28 -1.29
C GLY A 139 -2.26 8.17 -2.18
N TYR A 140 -2.98 9.27 -2.45
CA TYR A 140 -4.20 9.24 -3.29
C TYR A 140 -3.92 9.35 -4.79
N ASP A 141 -2.78 8.87 -5.25
CA ASP A 141 -2.33 8.89 -6.65
C ASP A 141 -1.78 7.51 -7.07
N PRO A 142 -2.64 6.48 -7.18
CA PRO A 142 -2.23 5.09 -7.32
C PRO A 142 -1.49 4.80 -8.64
N VAL A 143 -0.42 4.01 -8.54
CA VAL A 143 0.37 3.46 -9.65
C VAL A 143 0.13 1.96 -9.78
N ASN A 144 0.32 1.19 -8.71
CA ASN A 144 0.09 -0.25 -8.69
C ASN A 144 -0.84 -0.62 -7.52
N PHE A 145 -2.09 -0.98 -7.82
CA PHE A 145 -3.13 -1.21 -6.82
C PHE A 145 -2.89 -2.41 -5.90
N ASN A 146 -2.10 -3.40 -6.34
CA ASN A 146 -1.90 -4.66 -5.61
C ASN A 146 -0.51 -4.76 -4.98
N VAL A 147 0.18 -3.65 -4.81
CA VAL A 147 1.56 -3.59 -4.31
C VAL A 147 1.62 -2.61 -3.15
N PRO A 148 2.25 -2.96 -2.03
CA PRO A 148 2.53 -2.00 -0.97
C PRO A 148 3.49 -0.89 -1.40
N GLU A 149 3.31 0.31 -0.85
CA GLU A 149 4.16 1.48 -1.10
C GLU A 149 5.61 1.24 -0.65
N GLY A 150 6.55 1.53 -1.54
CA GLY A 150 7.97 1.26 -1.30
C GLY A 150 8.68 2.30 -0.45
N SER A 151 8.24 3.55 -0.43
CA SER A 151 8.84 4.58 0.42
C SER A 151 8.68 4.30 1.91
N TYR A 152 7.69 3.47 2.28
CA TYR A 152 7.48 3.00 3.64
C TYR A 152 8.30 1.75 4.01
N ALA A 153 8.91 1.07 3.03
CA ALA A 153 9.82 -0.05 3.29
C ALA A 153 11.21 0.43 3.73
N THR A 154 11.90 -0.38 4.51
CA THR A 154 13.30 -0.08 4.90
C THR A 154 14.25 -0.23 3.72
N ASP A 155 13.94 -1.14 2.78
CA ASP A 155 14.65 -1.30 1.52
C ASP A 155 13.67 -1.23 0.35
N PRO A 156 13.57 -0.09 -0.35
CA PRO A 156 12.68 0.06 -1.51
C PRO A 156 13.18 -0.70 -2.75
N PHE A 157 14.45 -1.11 -2.79
CA PHE A 157 15.02 -1.85 -3.92
C PHE A 157 14.67 -3.34 -3.91
N ASP A 158 14.32 -3.90 -2.73
CA ASP A 158 13.77 -5.26 -2.62
C ASP A 158 12.25 -5.24 -2.62
N GLY A 159 11.63 -5.63 -3.75
CA GLY A 159 10.16 -5.69 -3.86
C GLY A 159 9.49 -6.60 -2.84
N ALA A 160 10.19 -7.60 -2.29
CA ALA A 160 9.66 -8.45 -1.23
C ALA A 160 9.69 -7.76 0.15
N CYS A 161 10.58 -6.80 0.36
CA CYS A 161 10.73 -6.07 1.62
C CYS A 161 9.43 -5.35 1.98
N ARG A 162 8.86 -4.56 1.05
CA ARG A 162 7.61 -3.81 1.27
C ARG A 162 6.43 -4.71 1.66
N VAL A 163 6.33 -5.88 1.04
CA VAL A 163 5.27 -6.86 1.35
C VAL A 163 5.47 -7.46 2.74
N ARG A 164 6.69 -7.86 3.06
CA ARG A 164 7.04 -8.45 4.37
C ARG A 164 6.78 -7.47 5.50
N GLU A 165 7.22 -6.23 5.35
CA GLU A 165 7.11 -5.22 6.40
C GLU A 165 5.67 -4.76 6.61
N LEU A 166 4.84 -4.64 5.55
CA LEU A 166 3.41 -4.38 5.72
C LEU A 166 2.72 -5.52 6.49
N LYS A 167 3.02 -6.79 6.16
CA LYS A 167 2.50 -7.95 6.91
C LYS A 167 2.94 -7.94 8.37
N GLN A 168 4.21 -7.62 8.64
CA GLN A 168 4.71 -7.48 10.01
C GLN A 168 3.97 -6.40 10.79
N THR A 169 3.68 -5.29 10.13
CA THR A 169 2.94 -4.17 10.70
C THR A 169 1.50 -4.54 11.00
N VAL A 170 0.79 -5.17 10.05
CA VAL A 170 -0.58 -5.66 10.27
C VAL A 170 -0.61 -6.62 11.46
N LYS A 171 0.31 -7.59 11.49
CA LYS A 171 0.38 -8.55 12.59
C LYS A 171 0.66 -7.87 13.94
N ALA A 172 1.57 -6.91 14.00
CA ALA A 172 1.85 -6.17 15.23
C ALA A 172 0.62 -5.38 15.74
N VAL A 173 -0.16 -4.80 14.82
CA VAL A 173 -1.42 -4.12 15.15
C VAL A 173 -2.45 -5.13 15.69
N HIS A 174 -2.59 -6.30 15.06
CA HIS A 174 -3.48 -7.37 15.54
C HIS A 174 -3.04 -7.91 16.90
N ASP A 175 -1.75 -8.13 17.10
CA ASP A 175 -1.19 -8.57 18.40
C ASP A 175 -1.42 -7.54 19.52
N ALA A 176 -1.55 -6.26 19.16
CA ALA A 176 -1.92 -5.20 20.09
C ALA A 176 -3.45 -5.13 20.36
N GLY A 177 -4.24 -6.01 19.76
CA GLY A 177 -5.69 -6.09 19.91
C GLY A 177 -6.47 -5.09 19.05
N LEU A 178 -5.83 -4.50 18.04
CA LEU A 178 -6.40 -3.53 17.09
C LEU A 178 -6.54 -4.17 15.71
N SER A 179 -7.55 -3.75 14.96
CA SER A 179 -7.74 -4.17 13.57
C SER A 179 -7.22 -3.12 12.60
N VAL A 180 -6.97 -3.51 11.36
CA VAL A 180 -6.50 -2.61 10.29
C VAL A 180 -7.61 -2.39 9.27
N VAL A 181 -7.81 -1.14 8.89
CA VAL A 181 -8.58 -0.72 7.72
C VAL A 181 -7.63 -0.04 6.75
N MET A 182 -7.67 -0.43 5.48
CA MET A 182 -6.88 0.21 4.43
C MET A 182 -7.75 1.16 3.64
N ASP A 183 -7.31 2.40 3.49
CA ASP A 183 -7.89 3.35 2.55
C ASP A 183 -7.43 3.00 1.13
N VAL A 184 -8.38 2.89 0.21
CA VAL A 184 -8.12 2.48 -1.18
C VAL A 184 -8.79 3.42 -2.18
N VAL A 185 -8.08 3.74 -3.26
CA VAL A 185 -8.53 4.66 -4.32
C VAL A 185 -8.60 3.91 -5.64
N TYR A 186 -9.81 3.74 -6.16
CA TYR A 186 -10.04 3.10 -7.46
C TYR A 186 -10.69 4.02 -8.49
N ASN A 187 -10.96 5.27 -8.15
CA ASN A 187 -11.66 6.22 -9.01
C ASN A 187 -10.77 6.89 -10.06
N HIS A 188 -9.45 6.85 -9.89
CA HIS A 188 -8.45 7.39 -10.82
C HIS A 188 -7.10 6.69 -10.65
N VAL A 189 -6.12 7.07 -11.47
CA VAL A 189 -4.71 6.65 -11.38
C VAL A 189 -3.79 7.88 -11.41
N TYR A 190 -2.56 7.72 -10.97
CA TYR A 190 -1.54 8.78 -10.97
C TYR A 190 -1.31 9.38 -12.35
N ASP A 191 -0.96 8.56 -13.33
CA ASP A 191 -0.74 8.95 -14.72
C ASP A 191 -1.57 8.06 -15.65
N ARG A 192 -2.55 8.68 -16.34
CA ARG A 192 -3.42 7.95 -17.26
C ARG A 192 -2.63 7.24 -18.36
N ASP A 193 -1.70 7.96 -18.98
CA ASP A 193 -1.02 7.46 -20.19
C ASP A 193 0.11 6.49 -19.83
N GLY A 194 0.73 6.65 -18.66
CA GLY A 194 1.72 5.73 -18.10
C GLY A 194 1.13 4.51 -17.41
N PHE A 195 -0.17 4.51 -17.08
CA PHE A 195 -0.79 3.39 -16.38
C PHE A 195 -0.81 2.11 -17.22
N CYS A 196 -0.34 1.01 -16.63
CA CYS A 196 -0.10 -0.26 -17.33
C CYS A 196 -1.29 -0.74 -18.18
N PHE A 197 -2.52 -0.70 -17.68
CA PHE A 197 -3.69 -1.09 -18.46
C PHE A 197 -3.98 -0.17 -19.66
N ASN A 198 -3.74 1.13 -19.52
CA ASN A 198 -3.94 2.06 -20.64
C ASN A 198 -2.85 1.91 -21.70
N GLN A 199 -1.67 1.41 -21.32
CA GLN A 199 -0.62 1.04 -22.28
C GLN A 199 -0.95 -0.26 -23.02
N ILE A 200 -1.48 -1.28 -22.31
CA ILE A 200 -1.78 -2.60 -22.85
C ILE A 200 -3.09 -2.59 -23.66
N VAL A 201 -4.13 -1.94 -23.15
CA VAL A 201 -5.45 -1.83 -23.78
C VAL A 201 -5.89 -0.36 -23.78
N PRO A 202 -5.37 0.44 -24.70
CA PRO A 202 -5.67 1.88 -24.75
C PRO A 202 -7.17 2.20 -24.76
N GLY A 203 -7.56 3.17 -23.91
CA GLY A 203 -8.95 3.64 -23.83
C GLY A 203 -9.94 2.69 -23.16
N TYR A 204 -9.49 1.58 -22.57
CA TYR A 204 -10.40 0.65 -21.90
C TYR A 204 -10.51 0.91 -20.39
N PHE A 205 -9.41 1.14 -19.68
CA PHE A 205 -9.43 1.32 -18.22
C PHE A 205 -9.93 2.69 -17.80
N SER A 206 -9.44 3.75 -18.44
CA SER A 206 -9.84 5.13 -18.14
C SER A 206 -10.85 5.66 -19.14
N ARG A 207 -11.76 6.53 -18.68
CA ARG A 207 -12.64 7.30 -19.55
C ARG A 207 -11.85 8.43 -20.22
N GLY A 208 -12.20 8.73 -21.51
CA GLY A 208 -11.45 9.70 -22.28
C GLY A 208 -11.70 11.17 -21.90
N THR A 209 -12.89 11.48 -21.38
CA THR A 209 -13.36 12.87 -21.19
C THR A 209 -14.01 13.14 -19.83
N SER A 210 -14.05 12.16 -18.95
CA SER A 210 -14.67 12.30 -17.63
C SER A 210 -13.71 12.91 -16.61
N ASN A 211 -14.22 13.77 -15.73
CA ASN A 211 -13.46 14.40 -14.65
C ASN A 211 -14.24 14.38 -13.32
N GLY A 212 -15.01 13.34 -13.08
CA GLY A 212 -15.76 13.18 -11.83
C GLY A 212 -14.86 12.99 -10.61
N SER A 213 -13.67 12.41 -10.80
CA SER A 213 -12.62 12.29 -9.78
C SER A 213 -11.83 13.58 -9.55
N CYS A 214 -12.01 14.61 -10.35
CA CYS A 214 -11.19 15.83 -10.42
C CYS A 214 -9.74 15.60 -10.90
N CYS A 215 -9.39 14.38 -11.33
CA CYS A 215 -8.04 14.03 -11.79
C CYS A 215 -7.91 13.92 -13.31
N GLY A 216 -9.03 14.05 -14.05
CA GLY A 216 -9.03 14.02 -15.52
C GLY A 216 -8.84 12.64 -16.14
N ASN A 217 -8.89 11.57 -15.33
CA ASN A 217 -8.61 10.20 -15.78
C ASN A 217 -9.47 9.16 -15.07
N ASP A 218 -10.77 9.44 -14.94
CA ASP A 218 -11.72 8.60 -14.22
C ASP A 218 -11.67 7.15 -14.69
N THR A 219 -11.65 6.24 -13.75
CA THR A 219 -11.71 4.80 -13.97
C THR A 219 -13.09 4.42 -14.55
N ALA A 220 -13.10 3.65 -15.63
CA ALA A 220 -14.31 3.16 -16.28
C ALA A 220 -14.85 1.90 -15.58
N SER A 221 -15.22 2.05 -14.29
CA SER A 221 -15.64 0.92 -13.42
C SER A 221 -16.91 0.20 -13.86
N GLU A 222 -17.69 0.79 -14.78
CA GLU A 222 -18.83 0.16 -15.45
C GLU A 222 -18.42 -0.96 -16.42
N ARG A 223 -17.17 -0.96 -16.91
CA ARG A 223 -16.66 -1.98 -17.83
C ARG A 223 -16.35 -3.27 -17.10
N SER A 224 -16.74 -4.40 -17.69
CA SER A 224 -16.70 -5.70 -17.00
C SER A 224 -15.32 -6.11 -16.50
N MET A 225 -14.27 -5.91 -17.32
CA MET A 225 -12.92 -6.30 -16.92
C MET A 225 -12.28 -5.30 -15.93
N VAL A 226 -12.64 -4.01 -15.98
CA VAL A 226 -12.23 -3.02 -14.99
C VAL A 226 -12.86 -3.36 -13.64
N ARG A 227 -14.15 -3.66 -13.62
CA ARG A 227 -14.84 -4.11 -12.39
C ARG A 227 -14.23 -5.40 -11.83
N LYS A 228 -13.94 -6.38 -12.71
CA LYS A 228 -13.25 -7.61 -12.30
C LYS A 228 -11.92 -7.30 -11.60
N TYR A 229 -11.10 -6.43 -12.21
CA TYR A 229 -9.81 -6.05 -11.65
C TYR A 229 -9.94 -5.39 -10.27
N ILE A 230 -10.90 -4.46 -10.11
CA ILE A 230 -11.15 -3.83 -8.79
C ILE A 230 -11.53 -4.88 -7.74
N VAL A 231 -12.45 -5.80 -8.09
CA VAL A 231 -12.85 -6.89 -7.18
C VAL A 231 -11.67 -7.79 -6.83
N ASP A 232 -10.86 -8.18 -7.83
CA ASP A 232 -9.66 -8.99 -7.59
C ASP A 232 -8.65 -8.26 -6.67
N SER A 233 -8.52 -6.94 -6.83
CA SER A 233 -7.62 -6.11 -6.00
C SER A 233 -8.10 -5.99 -4.56
N VAL A 234 -9.41 -5.79 -4.35
CA VAL A 234 -9.98 -5.69 -2.98
C VAL A 234 -9.89 -7.02 -2.22
N ASN A 235 -9.92 -8.14 -2.95
CA ASN A 235 -9.82 -9.48 -2.35
C ASN A 235 -8.37 -9.98 -2.16
N TYR A 236 -7.40 -9.19 -2.55
CA TYR A 236 -5.98 -9.51 -2.33
C TYR A 236 -5.55 -9.11 -0.93
#